data_5933c26a9768854845bcf33ebaabacea
#
_entry.id   5933c26a9768854845bcf33ebaabacea
#
_cell.length_a   1.000
_cell.length_b   1.000
_cell.length_c   1.000
_cell.angle_alpha   90.00
_cell.angle_beta   90.00
_cell.angle_gamma   90.00
#
_symmetry.space_group_name_H-M   'P 1'
#
loop_
_entity.id
_entity.type
_entity.pdbx_description
1 polymer ?
#
loop_
_entity_poly.entity_id
_entity_poly.type
_entity_poly.pdbx_seq_one_letter_code
_entity_poly.pdbx_strand_id
1 'polypeptide(L)'
;MPRFDYSHFARSFPIAPPDRYRPRKQPKQDRAKETRQRVLDAAAQVFSEYGYSASTTNRIAEYARLSIGSLYQYFPNKDAILRALMEQHVEAGMTLLAQRIADGLPGRLDATLRIVVRAAIENHSHDPGLHRVLFEEAPRSPAFLDRLHSLEDMAVASTAQLLAQYSEVNVNDSATAARVIVVTIESLVHRLIATPAPVPAAVVEDVIVTMLCGYLTGSAG
;
A
#
# COMPACT_ATOMS: atom_id res chain seq x y z
N MET A 1 32.17 -6.61 -16.81
CA MET A 1 30.93 -5.94 -16.48
C MET A 1 31.19 -4.46 -16.34
N PRO A 2 30.62 -3.58 -17.15
CA PRO A 2 30.86 -2.15 -17.03
C PRO A 2 30.14 -1.60 -15.80
N ARG A 3 30.90 -1.02 -14.88
CA ARG A 3 30.39 -0.20 -13.79
C ARG A 3 29.85 1.09 -14.40
N PHE A 4 28.55 1.34 -14.25
CA PHE A 4 27.97 2.64 -14.56
C PHE A 4 28.42 3.63 -13.48
N ASP A 5 29.22 4.61 -13.92
CA ASP A 5 29.74 5.71 -13.10
C ASP A 5 28.67 6.80 -12.98
N TYR A 6 28.02 6.89 -11.82
CA TYR A 6 27.04 7.93 -11.49
C TYR A 6 27.65 9.27 -11.07
N SER A 7 28.95 9.43 -11.18
CA SER A 7 29.66 10.66 -10.73
C SER A 7 29.35 11.90 -11.59
N HIS A 8 28.71 11.74 -12.74
CA HIS A 8 28.44 12.84 -13.69
C HIS A 8 27.09 13.56 -13.45
N PHE A 9 26.21 13.08 -12.58
CA PHE A 9 24.94 13.74 -12.30
C PHE A 9 24.97 14.74 -11.15
N ALA A 10 26.10 14.90 -10.47
CA ALA A 10 26.24 15.76 -9.29
C ALA A 10 26.92 17.12 -9.57
N ARG A 11 27.10 17.53 -10.83
CA ARG A 11 27.72 18.84 -11.11
C ARG A 11 26.81 19.73 -11.95
N SER A 12 26.49 20.87 -11.33
CA SER A 12 26.01 22.10 -11.97
C SER A 12 24.52 22.31 -12.04
N PHE A 13 23.88 22.48 -10.88
CA PHE A 13 22.85 23.49 -10.78
C PHE A 13 23.34 24.55 -9.78
N PRO A 14 23.56 25.83 -10.20
CA PRO A 14 23.82 26.88 -9.24
C PRO A 14 22.59 27.01 -8.36
N ILE A 15 22.76 26.85 -7.04
CA ILE A 15 21.72 27.16 -6.06
C ILE A 15 21.46 28.66 -6.20
N ALA A 16 20.38 29.00 -6.91
CA ALA A 16 19.91 30.38 -6.97
C ALA A 16 19.65 30.86 -5.53
N PRO A 17 20.06 32.09 -5.18
CA PRO A 17 19.78 32.62 -3.85
C PRO A 17 18.27 32.59 -3.59
N PRO A 18 17.81 32.33 -2.36
CA PRO A 18 16.40 32.22 -2.05
C PRO A 18 15.69 33.52 -2.47
N ASP A 19 14.73 33.37 -3.39
CA ASP A 19 13.89 34.46 -3.85
C ASP A 19 13.08 35.00 -2.66
N ARG A 20 13.42 36.20 -2.19
CA ARG A 20 12.77 36.85 -1.03
C ARG A 20 11.28 37.12 -1.24
N TYR A 21 10.79 36.98 -2.45
CA TYR A 21 9.38 37.23 -2.83
C TYR A 21 8.59 35.96 -3.07
N ARG A 22 9.22 34.79 -3.04
CA ARG A 22 8.49 33.51 -3.12
C ARG A 22 7.79 33.24 -1.79
N PRO A 23 6.46 33.12 -1.76
CA PRO A 23 5.76 32.71 -0.54
C PRO A 23 6.30 31.35 -0.11
N ARG A 24 6.83 31.26 1.10
CA ARG A 24 7.51 30.07 1.65
C ARG A 24 6.61 28.84 1.76
N LYS A 25 5.30 28.99 1.65
CA LYS A 25 4.27 27.94 1.57
C LYS A 25 2.99 28.53 0.98
N GLN A 26 2.15 27.69 0.36
CA GLN A 26 0.78 28.07 0.01
C GLN A 26 -0.14 27.67 1.20
N PRO A 27 -0.39 28.57 2.17
CA PRO A 27 -1.07 28.21 3.44
C PRO A 27 -2.48 27.64 3.25
N LYS A 28 -3.18 28.03 2.14
CA LYS A 28 -4.49 27.46 1.80
C LYS A 28 -4.41 26.00 1.37
N GLN A 29 -3.36 25.62 0.67
CA GLN A 29 -3.20 24.25 0.15
C GLN A 29 -2.78 23.28 1.26
N ASP A 30 -1.92 23.72 2.18
CA ASP A 30 -1.51 22.92 3.36
C ASP A 30 -2.70 22.70 4.31
N ARG A 31 -3.48 23.74 4.63
CA ARG A 31 -4.71 23.62 5.43
C ARG A 31 -5.74 22.72 4.79
N ALA A 32 -5.88 22.77 3.47
CA ALA A 32 -6.80 21.90 2.76
C ALA A 32 -6.37 20.42 2.85
N LYS A 33 -5.06 20.14 2.72
CA LYS A 33 -4.51 18.80 2.90
C LYS A 33 -4.70 18.29 4.32
N GLU A 34 -4.40 19.11 5.32
CA GLU A 34 -4.61 18.78 6.74
C GLU A 34 -6.09 18.49 7.04
N THR A 35 -7.00 19.30 6.50
CA THR A 35 -8.44 19.09 6.70
C THR A 35 -8.90 17.80 6.00
N ARG A 36 -8.42 17.55 4.78
CA ARG A 36 -8.70 16.31 4.05
C ARG A 36 -8.21 15.08 4.85
N GLN A 37 -7.00 15.15 5.42
CA GLN A 37 -6.45 14.06 6.23
C GLN A 37 -7.27 13.84 7.50
N ARG A 38 -7.68 14.90 8.20
CA ARG A 38 -8.57 14.78 9.37
C ARG A 38 -9.89 14.08 9.04
N VAL A 39 -10.46 14.31 7.84
CA VAL A 39 -11.66 13.58 7.41
C VAL A 39 -11.35 12.10 7.20
N LEU A 40 -10.20 11.76 6.61
CA LEU A 40 -9.79 10.38 6.39
C LEU A 40 -9.52 9.65 7.71
N ASP A 41 -8.82 10.27 8.66
CA ASP A 41 -8.54 9.70 9.98
C ASP A 41 -9.83 9.43 10.76
N ALA A 42 -10.75 10.40 10.76
CA ALA A 42 -12.06 10.24 11.38
C ALA A 42 -12.91 9.14 10.69
N ALA A 43 -12.82 9.06 9.37
CA ALA A 43 -13.55 8.04 8.62
C ALA A 43 -12.99 6.64 8.88
N ALA A 44 -11.65 6.50 8.96
CA ALA A 44 -11.02 5.23 9.32
C ALA A 44 -11.53 4.74 10.68
N GLN A 45 -11.56 5.62 11.69
CA GLN A 45 -12.08 5.28 13.00
C GLN A 45 -13.57 4.92 12.97
N VAL A 46 -14.41 5.71 12.30
CA VAL A 46 -15.86 5.46 12.20
C VAL A 46 -16.14 4.15 11.45
N PHE A 47 -15.41 3.87 10.37
CA PHE A 47 -15.56 2.62 9.63
C PHE A 47 -15.10 1.42 10.45
N SER A 48 -13.98 1.53 11.16
CA SER A 48 -13.47 0.46 12.02
C SER A 48 -14.44 0.11 13.15
N GLU A 49 -15.06 1.13 13.80
CA GLU A 49 -15.97 0.94 14.93
C GLU A 49 -17.36 0.44 14.50
N TYR A 50 -17.93 1.00 13.43
CA TYR A 50 -19.34 0.80 13.07
C TYR A 50 -19.55 -0.04 11.80
N GLY A 51 -18.49 -0.38 11.07
CA GLY A 51 -18.60 -0.96 9.75
C GLY A 51 -19.04 0.06 8.69
N TYR A 52 -19.01 -0.33 7.41
CA TYR A 52 -19.37 0.57 6.32
C TYR A 52 -20.83 0.96 6.34
N SER A 53 -21.75 -0.01 6.51
CA SER A 53 -23.19 0.20 6.38
C SER A 53 -23.75 1.18 7.41
N ALA A 54 -23.34 1.08 8.68
CA ALA A 54 -23.78 1.93 9.76
C ALA A 54 -23.06 3.29 9.82
N SER A 55 -22.00 3.47 9.06
CA SER A 55 -21.25 4.72 9.00
C SER A 55 -21.95 5.76 8.14
N THR A 56 -21.98 7.02 8.62
CA THR A 56 -22.56 8.15 7.91
C THR A 56 -21.59 9.31 7.81
N THR A 57 -21.73 10.15 6.77
CA THR A 57 -20.92 11.36 6.61
C THR A 57 -21.10 12.34 7.77
N ASN A 58 -22.29 12.37 8.40
CA ASN A 58 -22.53 13.19 9.60
C ASN A 58 -21.65 12.74 10.78
N ARG A 59 -21.61 11.42 11.06
CA ARG A 59 -20.75 10.87 12.10
C ARG A 59 -19.25 11.11 11.81
N ILE A 60 -18.85 10.96 10.54
CA ILE A 60 -17.46 11.26 10.14
C ILE A 60 -17.14 12.75 10.35
N ALA A 61 -18.07 13.68 10.01
CA ALA A 61 -17.86 15.10 10.23
C ALA A 61 -17.74 15.44 11.72
N GLU A 62 -18.56 14.81 12.56
CA GLU A 62 -18.50 14.95 14.03
C GLU A 62 -17.15 14.49 14.58
N TYR A 63 -16.69 13.29 14.22
CA TYR A 63 -15.37 12.77 14.62
C TYR A 63 -14.22 13.64 14.11
N ALA A 64 -14.32 14.17 12.89
CA ALA A 64 -13.35 15.11 12.32
C ALA A 64 -13.40 16.51 12.95
N ARG A 65 -14.40 16.81 13.80
CA ARG A 65 -14.70 18.13 14.34
C ARG A 65 -14.87 19.18 13.25
N LEU A 66 -15.65 18.83 12.22
CA LEU A 66 -15.99 19.69 11.10
C LEU A 66 -17.49 19.84 10.96
N SER A 67 -17.93 20.93 10.32
CA SER A 67 -19.30 20.99 9.83
C SER A 67 -19.50 20.00 8.67
N ILE A 68 -20.71 19.47 8.51
CA ILE A 68 -21.03 18.59 7.38
C ILE A 68 -20.80 19.29 6.02
N GLY A 69 -21.07 20.59 5.93
CA GLY A 69 -20.79 21.38 4.73
C GLY A 69 -19.29 21.46 4.42
N SER A 70 -18.44 21.53 5.45
CA SER A 70 -16.98 21.47 5.26
C SER A 70 -16.51 20.12 4.76
N LEU A 71 -17.09 19.01 5.26
CA LEU A 71 -16.75 17.66 4.77
C LEU A 71 -17.12 17.53 3.28
N TYR A 72 -18.29 17.98 2.86
CA TYR A 72 -18.72 17.88 1.47
C TYR A 72 -17.90 18.73 0.48
N GLN A 73 -17.12 19.69 0.96
CA GLN A 73 -16.14 20.40 0.11
C GLN A 73 -14.97 19.48 -0.32
N TYR A 74 -14.67 18.43 0.43
CA TYR A 74 -13.59 17.49 0.16
C TYR A 74 -14.05 16.17 -0.43
N PHE A 75 -15.21 15.68 0.02
CA PHE A 75 -15.72 14.37 -0.37
C PHE A 75 -17.22 14.44 -0.63
N PRO A 76 -17.69 14.11 -1.84
CA PRO A 76 -19.12 14.21 -2.19
C PRO A 76 -20.00 13.17 -1.48
N ASN A 77 -19.43 12.07 -1.01
CA ASN A 77 -20.14 11.00 -0.31
C ASN A 77 -19.16 10.08 0.44
N LYS A 78 -19.69 9.12 1.19
CA LYS A 78 -18.85 8.18 1.95
C LYS A 78 -18.09 7.20 1.06
N ASP A 79 -18.55 6.91 -0.16
CA ASP A 79 -17.85 6.04 -1.11
C ASP A 79 -16.56 6.69 -1.60
N ALA A 80 -16.57 8.01 -1.82
CA ALA A 80 -15.39 8.77 -2.17
C ALA A 80 -14.35 8.79 -1.03
N ILE A 81 -14.81 8.83 0.23
CA ILE A 81 -13.95 8.74 1.41
C ILE A 81 -13.33 7.33 1.50
N LEU A 82 -14.14 6.28 1.35
CA LEU A 82 -13.69 4.90 1.39
C LEU A 82 -12.65 4.62 0.30
N ARG A 83 -12.89 5.10 -0.93
CA ARG A 83 -11.91 5.00 -2.02
C ARG A 83 -10.60 5.69 -1.68
N ALA A 84 -10.65 6.88 -1.10
CA ALA A 84 -9.44 7.62 -0.71
C ALA A 84 -8.67 6.90 0.42
N LEU A 85 -9.35 6.22 1.34
CA LEU A 85 -8.73 5.37 2.36
C LEU A 85 -8.06 4.14 1.74
N MET A 86 -8.69 3.50 0.75
CA MET A 86 -8.06 2.40 0.01
C MET A 86 -6.81 2.84 -0.72
N GLU A 87 -6.86 3.98 -1.44
CA GLU A 87 -5.70 4.56 -2.11
C GLU A 87 -4.58 4.86 -1.12
N GLN A 88 -4.90 5.42 0.06
CA GLN A 88 -3.93 5.68 1.12
C GLN A 88 -3.33 4.39 1.70
N HIS A 89 -4.12 3.35 1.89
CA HIS A 89 -3.65 2.05 2.35
C HIS A 89 -2.63 1.43 1.39
N VAL A 90 -2.93 1.43 0.09
CA VAL A 90 -2.01 0.91 -0.93
C VAL A 90 -0.74 1.76 -1.01
N GLU A 91 -0.85 3.10 -0.99
CA GLU A 91 0.30 4.00 -0.99
C GLU A 91 1.20 3.80 0.24
N ALA A 92 0.61 3.57 1.41
CA ALA A 92 1.34 3.25 2.64
C ALA A 92 2.14 1.94 2.50
N GLY A 93 1.53 0.88 1.97
CA GLY A 93 2.20 -0.40 1.71
C GLY A 93 3.35 -0.27 0.72
N MET A 94 3.15 0.46 -0.38
CA MET A 94 4.21 0.73 -1.36
C MET A 94 5.36 1.53 -0.75
N THR A 95 5.06 2.54 0.06
CA THR A 95 6.05 3.38 0.75
C THR A 95 6.86 2.56 1.74
N LEU A 96 6.17 1.72 2.53
CA LEU A 96 6.81 0.82 3.49
C LEU A 96 7.76 -0.15 2.79
N LEU A 97 7.33 -0.79 1.70
CA LEU A 97 8.18 -1.67 0.92
C LEU A 97 9.39 -0.92 0.34
N ALA A 98 9.19 0.27 -0.26
CA ALA A 98 10.27 1.08 -0.80
C ALA A 98 11.31 1.44 0.27
N GLN A 99 10.88 1.77 1.50
CA GLN A 99 11.78 2.02 2.62
C GLN A 99 12.60 0.77 3.00
N ARG A 100 11.97 -0.41 2.99
CA ARG A 100 12.64 -1.67 3.34
C ARG A 100 13.69 -2.11 2.33
N ILE A 101 13.57 -1.69 1.08
CA ILE A 101 14.52 -2.01 0.00
C ILE A 101 15.46 -0.85 -0.37
N ALA A 102 15.37 0.29 0.34
CA ALA A 102 16.16 1.50 0.03
C ALA A 102 17.67 1.24 0.06
N ASP A 103 18.14 0.38 0.97
CA ASP A 103 19.56 0.01 1.12
C ASP A 103 19.99 -1.11 0.15
N GLY A 104 19.11 -1.51 -0.75
CA GLY A 104 19.31 -2.59 -1.72
C GLY A 104 18.60 -3.89 -1.35
N LEU A 105 18.45 -4.76 -2.35
CA LEU A 105 17.82 -6.07 -2.17
C LEU A 105 18.87 -7.11 -1.78
N PRO A 106 18.52 -8.08 -0.92
CA PRO A 106 19.36 -9.25 -0.67
C PRO A 106 19.64 -10.00 -1.97
N GLY A 107 20.85 -10.57 -2.10
CA GLY A 107 21.23 -11.39 -3.26
C GLY A 107 20.54 -12.76 -3.31
N ARG A 108 19.60 -13.06 -2.39
CA ARG A 108 18.89 -14.31 -2.25
C ARG A 108 17.38 -14.07 -2.33
N LEU A 109 16.68 -14.92 -3.07
CA LEU A 109 15.23 -14.83 -3.30
C LEU A 109 14.45 -14.94 -1.99
N ASP A 110 14.76 -15.91 -1.12
CA ASP A 110 14.06 -16.12 0.16
C ASP A 110 14.14 -14.90 1.08
N ALA A 111 15.30 -14.27 1.18
CA ALA A 111 15.49 -13.08 1.99
C ALA A 111 14.72 -11.88 1.43
N THR A 112 14.62 -11.76 0.11
CA THR A 112 13.82 -10.72 -0.55
C THR A 112 12.32 -10.94 -0.35
N LEU A 113 11.85 -12.17 -0.52
CA LEU A 113 10.45 -12.51 -0.25
C LEU A 113 10.08 -12.22 1.20
N ARG A 114 10.98 -12.49 2.16
CA ARG A 114 10.75 -12.11 3.58
C ARG A 114 10.55 -10.62 3.76
N ILE A 115 11.31 -9.78 3.09
CA ILE A 115 11.13 -8.32 3.15
C ILE A 115 9.75 -7.94 2.63
N VAL A 116 9.34 -8.48 1.49
CA VAL A 116 8.04 -8.18 0.87
C VAL A 116 6.88 -8.64 1.77
N VAL A 117 6.94 -9.88 2.27
CA VAL A 117 5.90 -10.45 3.13
C VAL A 117 5.80 -9.70 4.46
N ARG A 118 6.93 -9.34 5.08
CA ARG A 118 6.94 -8.52 6.31
C ARG A 118 6.32 -7.16 6.10
N ALA A 119 6.64 -6.49 4.99
CA ALA A 119 6.04 -5.20 4.67
C ALA A 119 4.51 -5.32 4.49
N ALA A 120 4.04 -6.38 3.83
CA ALA A 120 2.62 -6.65 3.70
C ALA A 120 1.96 -6.91 5.07
N ILE A 121 2.54 -7.78 5.90
CA ILE A 121 2.05 -8.07 7.25
C ILE A 121 1.96 -6.80 8.10
N GLU A 122 3.00 -5.97 8.10
CA GLU A 122 3.05 -4.71 8.86
C GLU A 122 1.95 -3.75 8.40
N ASN A 123 1.76 -3.58 7.08
CA ASN A 123 0.72 -2.72 6.51
C ASN A 123 -0.70 -3.17 6.91
N HIS A 124 -0.93 -4.49 7.00
CA HIS A 124 -2.26 -5.05 7.31
C HIS A 124 -2.54 -5.16 8.82
N SER A 125 -1.50 -5.13 9.65
CA SER A 125 -1.64 -5.25 11.11
C SER A 125 -2.07 -3.94 11.79
N HIS A 126 -1.99 -2.80 11.09
CA HIS A 126 -2.13 -1.47 11.70
C HIS A 126 -3.58 -1.18 12.13
N ASP A 127 -4.58 -1.51 11.31
CA ASP A 127 -6.00 -1.33 11.63
C ASP A 127 -6.84 -2.48 11.03
N PRO A 128 -6.99 -3.61 11.74
CA PRO A 128 -7.77 -4.75 11.26
C PRO A 128 -9.25 -4.43 11.01
N GLY A 129 -9.82 -3.48 11.78
CA GLY A 129 -11.20 -3.05 11.61
C GLY A 129 -11.43 -2.31 10.30
N LEU A 130 -10.58 -1.33 10.01
CA LEU A 130 -10.61 -0.63 8.73
C LEU A 130 -10.33 -1.60 7.57
N HIS A 131 -9.38 -2.51 7.74
CA HIS A 131 -9.03 -3.51 6.74
C HIS A 131 -10.23 -4.38 6.34
N ARG A 132 -10.99 -4.87 7.34
CA ARG A 132 -12.24 -5.60 7.09
C ARG A 132 -13.21 -4.78 6.25
N VAL A 133 -13.40 -3.50 6.59
CA VAL A 133 -14.31 -2.62 5.83
C VAL A 133 -13.83 -2.44 4.40
N LEU A 134 -12.55 -2.18 4.18
CA LEU A 134 -11.98 -1.96 2.85
C LEU A 134 -12.11 -3.19 1.94
N PHE A 135 -11.92 -4.39 2.47
CA PHE A 135 -11.84 -5.61 1.66
C PHE A 135 -13.11 -6.47 1.66
N GLU A 136 -13.92 -6.43 2.72
CA GLU A 136 -15.11 -7.28 2.86
C GLU A 136 -16.42 -6.52 2.72
N GLU A 137 -16.50 -5.27 3.21
CA GLU A 137 -17.75 -4.50 3.27
C GLU A 137 -17.86 -3.42 2.19
N ALA A 138 -16.73 -3.05 1.55
CA ALA A 138 -16.69 -1.97 0.56
C ALA A 138 -17.61 -2.25 -0.63
N PRO A 139 -18.42 -1.25 -1.07
CA PRO A 139 -19.20 -1.38 -2.28
C PRO A 139 -18.31 -1.57 -3.49
N ARG A 140 -18.51 -2.65 -4.23
CA ARG A 140 -17.71 -2.98 -5.42
C ARG A 140 -18.28 -2.30 -6.65
N SER A 141 -18.25 -0.95 -6.69
CA SER A 141 -18.62 -0.22 -7.90
C SER A 141 -17.60 -0.49 -9.02
N PRO A 142 -18.01 -0.42 -10.32
CA PRO A 142 -17.08 -0.62 -11.43
C PRO A 142 -15.83 0.26 -11.33
N ALA A 143 -15.99 1.55 -11.03
CA ALA A 143 -14.87 2.49 -10.88
C ALA A 143 -13.92 2.14 -9.70
N PHE A 144 -14.45 1.55 -8.62
CA PHE A 144 -13.64 1.07 -7.52
C PHE A 144 -12.84 -0.17 -7.92
N LEU A 145 -13.48 -1.13 -8.60
CA LEU A 145 -12.82 -2.35 -9.08
C LEU A 145 -11.75 -2.04 -10.13
N ASP A 146 -12.03 -1.15 -11.09
CA ASP A 146 -11.06 -0.71 -12.10
C ASP A 146 -9.80 -0.12 -11.44
N ARG A 147 -9.99 0.68 -10.39
CA ARG A 147 -8.87 1.26 -9.65
C ARG A 147 -8.06 0.20 -8.90
N LEU A 148 -8.75 -0.74 -8.25
CA LEU A 148 -8.10 -1.86 -7.54
C LEU A 148 -7.29 -2.72 -8.51
N HIS A 149 -7.85 -3.10 -9.66
CA HIS A 149 -7.13 -3.84 -10.70
C HIS A 149 -5.91 -3.09 -11.23
N SER A 150 -6.04 -1.77 -11.44
CA SER A 150 -4.89 -0.95 -11.88
C SER A 150 -3.73 -0.97 -10.86
N LEU A 151 -4.03 -0.94 -9.57
CA LEU A 151 -3.02 -1.01 -8.51
C LEU A 151 -2.39 -2.41 -8.44
N GLU A 152 -3.20 -3.46 -8.57
CA GLU A 152 -2.73 -4.84 -8.64
C GLU A 152 -1.82 -5.07 -9.84
N ASP A 153 -2.18 -4.59 -11.03
CA ASP A 153 -1.36 -4.71 -12.24
C ASP A 153 0.00 -4.00 -12.09
N MET A 154 0.04 -2.86 -11.40
CA MET A 154 1.31 -2.18 -11.07
C MET A 154 2.17 -3.02 -10.14
N ALA A 155 1.59 -3.63 -9.11
CA ALA A 155 2.30 -4.51 -8.18
C ALA A 155 2.83 -5.76 -8.91
N VAL A 156 2.03 -6.36 -9.79
CA VAL A 156 2.42 -7.52 -10.62
C VAL A 156 3.60 -7.16 -11.53
N ALA A 157 3.54 -6.03 -12.23
CA ALA A 157 4.62 -5.58 -13.11
C ALA A 157 5.94 -5.37 -12.33
N SER A 158 5.86 -4.73 -11.16
CA SER A 158 7.02 -4.52 -10.29
C SER A 158 7.58 -5.84 -9.76
N THR A 159 6.72 -6.78 -9.39
CA THR A 159 7.12 -8.13 -8.93
C THR A 159 7.79 -8.91 -10.05
N ALA A 160 7.28 -8.86 -11.29
CA ALA A 160 7.91 -9.53 -12.43
C ALA A 160 9.33 -8.99 -12.70
N GLN A 161 9.52 -7.66 -12.61
CA GLN A 161 10.85 -7.05 -12.72
C GLN A 161 11.80 -7.47 -11.59
N LEU A 162 11.27 -7.62 -10.38
CA LEU A 162 12.02 -8.10 -9.23
C LEU A 162 12.49 -9.55 -9.44
N LEU A 163 11.60 -10.44 -9.86
CA LEU A 163 11.92 -11.86 -10.09
C LEU A 163 13.01 -12.04 -11.15
N ALA A 164 13.05 -11.21 -12.18
CA ALA A 164 14.06 -11.26 -13.24
C ALA A 164 15.50 -11.02 -12.73
N GLN A 165 15.69 -10.54 -11.51
CA GLN A 165 17.01 -10.32 -10.91
C GLN A 165 17.60 -11.58 -10.25
N TYR A 166 16.82 -12.65 -10.10
CA TYR A 166 17.21 -13.87 -9.40
C TYR A 166 17.34 -15.04 -10.36
N SER A 167 18.57 -15.54 -10.53
CA SER A 167 18.87 -16.69 -11.42
C SER A 167 18.28 -18.02 -10.93
N GLU A 168 17.90 -18.10 -9.67
CA GLU A 168 17.27 -19.27 -9.05
C GLU A 168 15.76 -19.38 -9.38
N VAL A 169 15.17 -18.33 -9.94
CA VAL A 169 13.77 -18.36 -10.38
C VAL A 169 13.64 -19.19 -11.66
N ASN A 170 12.92 -20.30 -11.55
CA ASN A 170 12.73 -21.29 -12.62
C ASN A 170 11.22 -21.47 -12.88
N VAL A 171 10.62 -20.47 -13.53
CA VAL A 171 9.20 -20.49 -13.92
C VAL A 171 9.07 -20.24 -15.43
N ASN A 172 8.12 -20.90 -16.08
CA ASN A 172 7.91 -20.77 -17.53
C ASN A 172 7.28 -19.43 -17.91
N ASP A 173 6.45 -18.85 -17.01
CA ASP A 173 5.73 -17.59 -17.23
C ASP A 173 5.93 -16.70 -16.00
N SER A 174 6.82 -15.72 -16.12
CA SER A 174 7.13 -14.78 -15.05
C SER A 174 6.00 -13.82 -14.73
N ALA A 175 5.13 -13.51 -15.71
CA ALA A 175 3.99 -12.63 -15.48
C ALA A 175 2.91 -13.33 -14.63
N THR A 176 2.60 -14.58 -14.97
CA THR A 176 1.72 -15.42 -14.15
C THR A 176 2.31 -15.67 -12.77
N ALA A 177 3.61 -15.94 -12.67
CA ALA A 177 4.27 -16.13 -11.37
C ALA A 177 4.20 -14.87 -10.50
N ALA A 178 4.45 -13.70 -11.06
CA ALA A 178 4.32 -12.44 -10.36
C ALA A 178 2.88 -12.21 -9.85
N ARG A 179 1.88 -12.50 -10.66
CA ARG A 179 0.46 -12.39 -10.26
C ARG A 179 0.13 -13.38 -9.13
N VAL A 180 0.59 -14.62 -9.22
CA VAL A 180 0.43 -15.62 -8.14
C VAL A 180 1.04 -15.12 -6.84
N ILE A 181 2.25 -14.53 -6.88
CA ILE A 181 2.90 -13.98 -5.68
C ILE A 181 2.07 -12.87 -5.07
N VAL A 182 1.68 -11.87 -5.86
CA VAL A 182 0.90 -10.71 -5.37
C VAL A 182 -0.41 -11.18 -4.73
N VAL A 183 -1.20 -11.98 -5.45
CA VAL A 183 -2.49 -12.46 -4.96
C VAL A 183 -2.33 -13.38 -3.74
N THR A 184 -1.30 -14.22 -3.68
CA THR A 184 -1.05 -15.10 -2.55
C THR A 184 -0.70 -14.31 -1.30
N ILE A 185 0.23 -13.36 -1.39
CA ILE A 185 0.63 -12.53 -0.25
C ILE A 185 -0.58 -11.74 0.26
N GLU A 186 -1.27 -11.01 -0.61
CA GLU A 186 -2.44 -10.21 -0.24
C GLU A 186 -3.54 -11.05 0.40
N SER A 187 -3.91 -12.17 -0.22
CA SER A 187 -4.98 -13.04 0.28
C SER A 187 -4.65 -13.69 1.62
N LEU A 188 -3.43 -14.22 1.78
CA LEU A 188 -3.05 -14.90 3.02
C LEU A 188 -2.81 -13.91 4.16
N VAL A 189 -2.14 -12.79 3.90
CA VAL A 189 -1.94 -11.76 4.92
C VAL A 189 -3.28 -11.19 5.37
N HIS A 190 -4.17 -10.84 4.43
CA HIS A 190 -5.49 -10.34 4.77
C HIS A 190 -6.28 -11.32 5.64
N ARG A 191 -6.32 -12.60 5.27
CA ARG A 191 -7.14 -13.60 5.95
C ARG A 191 -6.55 -14.11 7.26
N LEU A 192 -5.23 -14.09 7.43
CA LEU A 192 -4.54 -14.66 8.59
C LEU A 192 -4.07 -13.62 9.59
N ILE A 193 -3.88 -12.36 9.17
CA ILE A 193 -3.37 -11.26 10.00
C ILE A 193 -4.48 -10.26 10.33
N ALA A 194 -5.19 -9.75 9.31
CA ALA A 194 -6.23 -8.74 9.47
C ALA A 194 -7.58 -9.37 9.93
N THR A 195 -7.55 -10.18 10.98
CA THR A 195 -8.67 -10.92 11.51
C THR A 195 -8.74 -10.78 13.04
N PRO A 196 -9.92 -10.99 13.68
CA PRO A 196 -10.04 -10.93 15.14
C PRO A 196 -9.20 -11.95 15.91
N ALA A 197 -8.82 -13.05 15.27
CA ALA A 197 -7.95 -14.09 15.85
C ALA A 197 -6.74 -14.35 14.93
N PRO A 198 -5.75 -13.44 14.90
CA PRO A 198 -4.65 -13.52 13.96
C PRO A 198 -3.72 -14.69 14.24
N VAL A 199 -3.23 -15.32 13.18
CA VAL A 199 -2.10 -16.25 13.26
C VAL A 199 -0.83 -15.44 13.58
N PRO A 200 0.12 -15.96 14.40
CA PRO A 200 1.36 -15.24 14.66
C PRO A 200 2.09 -14.84 13.37
N ALA A 201 2.48 -13.57 13.26
CA ALA A 201 3.07 -13.00 12.05
C ALA A 201 4.28 -13.79 11.53
N ALA A 202 5.15 -14.26 12.43
CA ALA A 202 6.31 -15.08 12.07
C ALA A 202 5.93 -16.41 11.40
N VAL A 203 4.82 -17.03 11.82
CA VAL A 203 4.30 -18.27 11.23
C VAL A 203 3.77 -18.00 9.83
N VAL A 204 2.99 -16.91 9.67
CA VAL A 204 2.45 -16.51 8.36
C VAL A 204 3.58 -16.19 7.39
N GLU A 205 4.60 -15.45 7.84
CA GLU A 205 5.80 -15.15 7.04
C GLU A 205 6.50 -16.42 6.56
N ASP A 206 6.81 -17.33 7.48
CA ASP A 206 7.54 -18.57 7.15
C ASP A 206 6.76 -19.46 6.17
N VAL A 207 5.45 -19.60 6.36
CA VAL A 207 4.59 -20.37 5.45
C VAL A 207 4.56 -19.76 4.07
N ILE A 208 4.31 -18.46 3.95
CA ILE A 208 4.22 -17.77 2.66
C ILE A 208 5.56 -17.85 1.92
N VAL A 209 6.67 -17.55 2.60
CA VAL A 209 8.00 -17.58 1.97
C VAL A 209 8.37 -18.98 1.52
N THR A 210 8.12 -20.00 2.34
CA THR A 210 8.40 -21.40 1.97
C THR A 210 7.60 -21.84 0.74
N MET A 211 6.30 -21.53 0.70
CA MET A 211 5.44 -21.85 -0.46
C MET A 211 5.91 -21.16 -1.72
N LEU A 212 6.18 -19.85 -1.64
CA LEU A 212 6.59 -19.06 -2.81
C LEU A 212 7.99 -19.46 -3.31
N CYS A 213 8.95 -19.74 -2.41
CA CYS A 213 10.26 -20.27 -2.80
C CYS A 213 10.12 -21.62 -3.51
N GLY A 214 9.35 -22.56 -2.96
CA GLY A 214 9.12 -23.86 -3.59
C GLY A 214 8.53 -23.73 -5.00
N TYR A 215 7.52 -22.88 -5.15
CA TYR A 215 6.91 -22.59 -6.46
C TYR A 215 7.90 -21.97 -7.45
N LEU A 216 8.67 -20.98 -7.02
CA LEU A 216 9.55 -20.20 -7.91
C LEU A 216 10.80 -20.95 -8.32
N THR A 217 11.34 -21.85 -7.48
CA THR A 217 12.55 -22.61 -7.77
C THR A 217 12.29 -23.98 -8.40
N GLY A 218 11.00 -24.35 -8.57
CA GLY A 218 10.63 -25.66 -9.08
C GLY A 218 10.93 -26.82 -8.09
N SER A 219 11.18 -26.50 -6.82
CA SER A 219 11.52 -27.49 -5.78
C SER A 219 10.29 -28.17 -5.15
N ALA A 220 9.09 -28.03 -5.75
CA ALA A 220 7.89 -28.75 -5.36
C ALA A 220 7.89 -30.11 -6.07
N GLY A 221 8.66 -31.04 -5.51
CA GLY A 221 8.69 -32.46 -5.87
C GLY A 221 8.11 -33.27 -4.73
#